data_092a60df567836a207b24b3c5192234a
#
_entry.id   092a60df567836a207b24b3c5192234a
#
_cell.length_a   1.000
_cell.length_b   1.000
_cell.length_c   1.000
_cell.angle_alpha   90.00
_cell.angle_beta   90.00
_cell.angle_gamma   90.00
#
_symmetry.space_group_name_H-M   'P 1'
#
loop_
_entity.id
_entity.type
_entity.pdbx_description
1 polymer ?
#
loop_
_entity_poly.entity_id
_entity_poly.type
_entity_poly.pdbx_seq_one_letter_code
_entity_poly.pdbx_strand_id
1 'polypeptide(L)'
;MQNTAFFGSLDPHRRDLCAAVLALCAPDFEEKPAPAPEFLSALYQKLCAQMFPDGLPEIPTLTADEMAYLTALEAALANRRDGFDPYLDRLPLPEGALAGSRVEAQYARFEQAVRESHLLAVMRLGMEATPFDPASHTIGVHNIALHTAILAKKAGFPVDLPLVSAAALGHDIGKFGCRGEDLSRIAYLHYYYTWQWFSRNDMEEIGYISANHSTWDLEFENLPIESLLLIYADFRVRGTRAPGEKERMRIYSLKDAYEMIFCKLADMTPEKTLRYQNVYHKLTDFENLLRSRGVSPELTEQELLPHETKDPSLMNAQEAIRALRDLTL
;
A
#
# COMPACT_ATOMS: atom_id res chain seq x y z
N MET A 1 5.37 -10.79 25.54
CA MET A 1 6.12 -11.94 26.07
C MET A 1 6.51 -12.97 24.98
N GLN A 2 5.64 -13.35 24.03
CA GLN A 2 5.98 -14.32 22.96
C GLN A 2 7.14 -13.86 22.06
N ASN A 3 7.19 -12.58 21.71
CA ASN A 3 8.20 -12.04 20.79
C ASN A 3 9.60 -11.94 21.41
N THR A 4 9.70 -11.69 22.73
CA THR A 4 11.00 -11.68 23.43
C THR A 4 11.66 -13.06 23.42
N ALA A 5 10.84 -14.12 23.57
CA ALA A 5 11.31 -15.49 23.47
C ALA A 5 11.77 -15.84 22.03
N PHE A 6 11.10 -15.31 21.01
CA PHE A 6 11.48 -15.51 19.62
C PHE A 6 12.89 -14.93 19.34
N PHE A 7 13.13 -13.65 19.67
CA PHE A 7 14.44 -13.05 19.46
C PHE A 7 15.53 -13.71 20.29
N GLY A 8 15.20 -14.20 21.51
CA GLY A 8 16.12 -14.96 22.37
C GLY A 8 16.57 -16.29 21.79
N SER A 9 15.76 -16.89 20.93
CA SER A 9 16.10 -18.16 20.27
C SER A 9 16.95 -18.00 19.01
N LEU A 10 17.15 -16.77 18.52
CA LEU A 10 17.90 -16.52 17.30
C LEU A 10 19.41 -16.65 17.53
N ASP A 11 20.10 -17.24 16.54
CA ASP A 11 21.55 -17.18 16.49
C ASP A 11 22.08 -15.75 16.22
N PRO A 12 23.38 -15.48 16.44
CA PRO A 12 23.93 -14.14 16.28
C PRO A 12 23.71 -13.53 14.89
N HIS A 13 23.81 -14.33 13.83
CA HIS A 13 23.62 -13.85 12.45
C HIS A 13 22.18 -13.36 12.23
N ARG A 14 21.18 -14.12 12.67
CA ARG A 14 19.77 -13.74 12.57
C ARG A 14 19.43 -12.52 13.41
N ARG A 15 20.03 -12.40 14.60
CA ARG A 15 19.92 -11.21 15.43
C ARG A 15 20.45 -9.97 14.72
N ASP A 16 21.58 -10.09 14.02
CA ASP A 16 22.16 -8.99 13.26
C ASP A 16 21.28 -8.59 12.06
N LEU A 17 20.66 -9.55 11.36
CA LEU A 17 19.67 -9.27 10.32
C LEU A 17 18.47 -8.50 10.87
N CYS A 18 17.91 -8.95 11.99
CA CYS A 18 16.79 -8.26 12.65
C CYS A 18 17.19 -6.86 13.12
N ALA A 19 18.40 -6.69 13.68
CA ALA A 19 18.90 -5.39 14.10
C ALA A 19 19.11 -4.43 12.91
N ALA A 20 19.54 -4.93 11.75
CA ALA A 20 19.67 -4.13 10.55
C ALA A 20 18.31 -3.58 10.07
N VAL A 21 17.22 -4.37 10.15
CA VAL A 21 15.86 -3.88 9.84
C VAL A 21 15.44 -2.76 10.80
N LEU A 22 15.66 -2.98 12.09
CA LEU A 22 15.29 -2.00 13.12
C LEU A 22 16.07 -0.71 12.97
N ALA A 23 17.36 -0.78 12.54
CA ALA A 23 18.17 0.40 12.24
C ALA A 23 17.63 1.24 11.08
N LEU A 24 17.06 0.60 10.06
CA LEU A 24 16.41 1.31 8.95
C LEU A 24 15.15 2.09 9.39
N CYS A 25 14.53 1.67 10.49
CA CYS A 25 13.27 2.23 10.97
C CYS A 25 13.43 3.10 12.24
N ALA A 26 14.63 3.15 12.82
CA ALA A 26 14.93 3.93 14.02
C ALA A 26 16.32 4.59 13.85
N PRO A 27 16.37 5.89 13.51
CA PRO A 27 17.60 6.61 13.19
C PRO A 27 18.62 6.66 14.34
N ASP A 28 18.19 6.42 15.59
CA ASP A 28 19.05 6.41 16.78
C ASP A 28 19.79 5.06 17.00
N PHE A 29 19.66 4.14 16.04
CA PHE A 29 20.31 2.83 16.13
C PHE A 29 21.69 2.87 15.46
N GLU A 30 22.73 2.36 16.16
CA GLU A 30 24.08 2.27 15.60
C GLU A 30 24.10 1.54 14.26
N GLU A 31 24.84 2.06 13.27
CA GLU A 31 24.96 1.51 11.93
C GLU A 31 25.32 0.02 11.94
N LYS A 32 24.37 -0.79 11.50
CA LYS A 32 24.61 -2.21 11.18
C LYS A 32 24.54 -2.39 9.67
N PRO A 33 25.30 -3.32 9.09
CA PRO A 33 25.29 -3.53 7.65
C PRO A 33 23.89 -3.93 7.18
N ALA A 34 23.41 -3.28 6.12
CA ALA A 34 22.17 -3.69 5.48
C ALA A 34 22.28 -5.14 4.96
N PRO A 35 21.19 -5.91 4.92
CA PRO A 35 21.18 -7.21 4.28
C PRO A 35 21.60 -7.12 2.81
N ALA A 36 22.20 -8.19 2.29
CA ALA A 36 22.58 -8.24 0.89
C ALA A 36 21.35 -8.04 -0.01
N PRO A 37 21.45 -7.25 -1.11
CA PRO A 37 20.34 -7.03 -2.03
C PRO A 37 19.71 -8.33 -2.58
N GLU A 38 20.52 -9.36 -2.76
CA GLU A 38 20.09 -10.68 -3.21
C GLU A 38 19.16 -11.36 -2.18
N PHE A 39 19.45 -11.20 -0.88
CA PHE A 39 18.60 -11.71 0.18
C PHE A 39 17.23 -11.03 0.19
N LEU A 40 17.21 -9.69 0.08
CA LEU A 40 15.96 -8.91 0.04
C LEU A 40 15.13 -9.26 -1.19
N SER A 41 15.79 -9.39 -2.34
CA SER A 41 15.13 -9.79 -3.59
C SER A 41 14.55 -11.20 -3.52
N ALA A 42 15.28 -12.16 -2.96
CA ALA A 42 14.81 -13.53 -2.80
C ALA A 42 13.61 -13.61 -1.83
N LEU A 43 13.67 -12.93 -0.70
CA LEU A 43 12.56 -12.84 0.26
C LEU A 43 11.32 -12.22 -0.40
N TYR A 44 11.48 -11.09 -1.08
CA TYR A 44 10.39 -10.43 -1.82
C TYR A 44 9.72 -11.37 -2.82
N GLN A 45 10.51 -12.06 -3.66
CA GLN A 45 9.99 -12.99 -4.66
C GLN A 45 9.24 -14.18 -4.04
N LYS A 46 9.74 -14.73 -2.92
CA LYS A 46 9.06 -15.82 -2.20
C LYS A 46 7.72 -15.38 -1.63
N LEU A 47 7.65 -14.19 -1.01
CA LEU A 47 6.40 -13.64 -0.49
C LEU A 47 5.38 -13.37 -1.60
N CYS A 48 5.81 -12.79 -2.73
CA CYS A 48 4.96 -12.62 -3.91
C CYS A 48 4.44 -13.98 -4.43
N ALA A 49 5.27 -15.02 -4.42
CA ALA A 49 4.89 -16.37 -4.84
C ALA A 49 3.89 -17.03 -3.88
N GLN A 50 4.02 -16.81 -2.58
CA GLN A 50 3.05 -17.27 -1.57
C GLN A 50 1.70 -16.55 -1.70
N MET A 51 1.73 -15.26 -1.99
CA MET A 51 0.53 -14.44 -2.21
C MET A 51 -0.23 -14.84 -3.49
N PHE A 52 0.51 -15.23 -4.54
CA PHE A 52 -0.01 -15.65 -5.85
C PHE A 52 0.54 -17.03 -6.24
N PRO A 53 0.05 -18.12 -5.63
CA PRO A 53 0.63 -19.46 -5.83
C PRO A 53 0.26 -20.11 -7.17
N ASP A 54 -0.74 -19.61 -7.90
CA ASP A 54 -1.25 -20.23 -9.12
C ASP A 54 -0.18 -20.31 -10.20
N GLY A 55 -0.15 -21.46 -10.88
CA GLY A 55 0.81 -21.73 -11.95
C GLY A 55 2.23 -22.04 -11.47
N LEU A 56 2.48 -22.07 -10.15
CA LEU A 56 3.76 -22.49 -9.60
C LEU A 56 3.79 -24.00 -9.40
N PRO A 57 4.89 -24.69 -9.74
CA PRO A 57 5.05 -26.11 -9.46
C PRO A 57 5.16 -26.39 -7.97
N GLU A 58 5.69 -25.45 -7.20
CA GLU A 58 5.85 -25.52 -5.75
C GLU A 58 5.79 -24.11 -5.15
N ILE A 59 5.12 -23.97 -4.01
CA ILE A 59 5.07 -22.73 -3.26
C ILE A 59 6.33 -22.65 -2.39
N PRO A 60 7.18 -21.62 -2.57
CA PRO A 60 8.43 -21.53 -1.83
C PRO A 60 8.17 -21.29 -0.33
N THR A 61 8.96 -21.94 0.50
CA THR A 61 8.96 -21.71 1.95
C THR A 61 10.04 -20.70 2.35
N LEU A 62 9.79 -19.96 3.41
CA LEU A 62 10.77 -19.04 3.98
C LEU A 62 11.78 -19.83 4.82
N THR A 63 13.05 -19.45 4.72
CA THR A 63 14.09 -19.92 5.62
C THR A 63 13.90 -19.31 7.02
N ALA A 64 14.60 -19.82 8.02
CA ALA A 64 14.53 -19.26 9.35
C ALA A 64 15.09 -17.82 9.41
N ASP A 65 16.08 -17.48 8.59
CA ASP A 65 16.63 -16.13 8.50
C ASP A 65 15.64 -15.16 7.85
N GLU A 66 14.99 -15.58 6.76
CA GLU A 66 13.94 -14.79 6.09
C GLU A 66 12.74 -14.54 7.02
N MET A 67 12.33 -15.55 7.79
CA MET A 67 11.26 -15.40 8.77
C MET A 67 11.64 -14.44 9.90
N ALA A 68 12.88 -14.53 10.41
CA ALA A 68 13.37 -13.63 11.44
C ALA A 68 13.39 -12.17 10.94
N TYR A 69 13.91 -11.95 9.73
CA TYR A 69 13.93 -10.63 9.10
C TYR A 69 12.52 -10.08 8.89
N LEU A 70 11.60 -10.88 8.34
CA LEU A 70 10.21 -10.49 8.11
C LEU A 70 9.51 -10.09 9.41
N THR A 71 9.68 -10.88 10.48
CA THR A 71 9.10 -10.57 11.80
C THR A 71 9.62 -9.23 12.34
N ALA A 72 10.91 -8.96 12.21
CA ALA A 72 11.50 -7.70 12.63
C ALA A 72 10.98 -6.51 11.77
N LEU A 73 10.88 -6.70 10.46
CA LEU A 73 10.34 -5.68 9.55
C LEU A 73 8.90 -5.31 9.89
N GLU A 74 8.04 -6.29 10.13
CA GLU A 74 6.64 -6.06 10.51
C GLU A 74 6.54 -5.33 11.85
N ALA A 75 7.35 -5.73 12.84
CA ALA A 75 7.40 -5.04 14.12
C ALA A 75 7.84 -3.58 13.97
N ALA A 76 8.80 -3.30 13.09
CA ALA A 76 9.27 -1.96 12.81
C ALA A 76 8.21 -1.10 12.10
N LEU A 77 7.53 -1.66 11.08
CA LEU A 77 6.47 -0.97 10.34
C LEU A 77 5.28 -0.61 11.25
N ALA A 78 4.92 -1.51 12.18
CA ALA A 78 3.79 -1.31 13.09
C ALA A 78 4.07 -0.27 14.19
N ASN A 79 5.32 0.05 14.48
CA ASN A 79 5.71 0.83 15.66
C ASN A 79 6.51 2.09 15.33
N ARG A 80 6.40 2.64 14.13
CA ARG A 80 7.01 3.93 13.79
C ARG A 80 6.54 5.03 14.74
N ARG A 81 7.47 5.90 15.15
CA ARG A 81 7.21 6.96 16.15
C ARG A 81 7.48 8.38 15.65
N ASP A 82 7.94 8.54 14.41
CA ASP A 82 8.44 9.82 13.89
C ASP A 82 7.35 10.80 13.42
N GLY A 83 6.13 10.65 13.94
CA GLY A 83 4.97 11.38 13.45
C GLY A 83 4.29 10.66 12.26
N PHE A 84 3.15 11.19 11.83
CA PHE A 84 2.42 10.63 10.69
C PHE A 84 3.11 10.98 9.38
N ASP A 85 3.47 9.95 8.62
CA ASP A 85 3.98 10.08 7.25
C ASP A 85 2.91 9.60 6.26
N PRO A 86 2.35 10.49 5.39
CA PRO A 86 1.25 10.15 4.50
C PRO A 86 1.60 9.08 3.45
N TYR A 87 2.87 8.73 3.32
CA TYR A 87 3.37 7.70 2.38
C TYR A 87 3.76 6.39 3.06
N LEU A 88 3.78 6.34 4.40
CA LEU A 88 4.21 5.16 5.14
C LEU A 88 3.21 4.71 6.20
N ASP A 89 2.37 5.63 6.68
CA ASP A 89 1.40 5.37 7.74
C ASP A 89 -0.03 5.37 7.19
N ARG A 90 -0.78 4.32 7.46
CA ARG A 90 -2.19 4.23 7.06
C ARG A 90 -3.06 5.14 7.90
N LEU A 91 -3.92 5.91 7.27
CA LEU A 91 -5.00 6.61 7.94
C LEU A 91 -5.97 5.56 8.52
N PRO A 92 -6.30 5.59 9.82
CA PRO A 92 -7.22 4.63 10.40
C PRO A 92 -8.66 4.90 9.96
N LEU A 93 -9.47 3.84 9.91
CA LEU A 93 -10.92 4.01 9.78
C LEU A 93 -11.45 4.79 11.01
N PRO A 94 -12.40 5.72 10.80
CA PRO A 94 -13.10 6.35 11.92
C PRO A 94 -13.79 5.31 12.80
N GLU A 95 -13.84 5.59 14.11
CA GLU A 95 -14.57 4.75 15.06
C GLU A 95 -16.02 4.57 14.63
N GLY A 96 -16.51 3.33 14.70
CA GLY A 96 -17.86 2.97 14.29
C GLY A 96 -18.09 2.90 12.77
N ALA A 97 -17.09 3.18 11.92
CA ALA A 97 -17.25 3.15 10.47
C ALA A 97 -17.63 1.77 9.91
N LEU A 98 -17.27 0.69 10.60
CA LEU A 98 -17.62 -0.68 10.22
C LEU A 98 -19.09 -1.00 10.46
N ALA A 99 -19.70 -0.42 11.50
CA ALA A 99 -21.08 -0.71 11.84
C ALA A 99 -22.02 -0.25 10.71
N GLY A 100 -22.72 -1.22 10.12
CA GLY A 100 -23.64 -0.99 9.00
C GLY A 100 -22.98 -0.81 7.65
N SER A 101 -21.68 -1.05 7.53
CA SER A 101 -21.02 -1.19 6.23
C SER A 101 -21.52 -2.42 5.50
N ARG A 102 -21.75 -2.30 4.18
CA ARG A 102 -22.15 -3.45 3.35
C ARG A 102 -21.05 -4.49 3.20
N VAL A 103 -19.80 -4.12 3.47
CA VAL A 103 -18.63 -5.00 3.37
C VAL A 103 -18.01 -5.35 4.73
N GLU A 104 -18.72 -5.20 5.85
CA GLU A 104 -18.18 -5.43 7.19
C GLU A 104 -17.45 -6.79 7.32
N ALA A 105 -18.09 -7.88 6.87
CA ALA A 105 -17.48 -9.21 6.91
C ALA A 105 -16.29 -9.34 5.95
N GLN A 106 -16.38 -8.77 4.73
CA GLN A 106 -15.27 -8.77 3.78
C GLN A 106 -14.10 -7.91 4.27
N TYR A 107 -14.38 -6.79 4.95
CA TYR A 107 -13.34 -5.96 5.53
C TYR A 107 -12.54 -6.67 6.62
N ALA A 108 -13.21 -7.43 7.49
CA ALA A 108 -12.53 -8.26 8.48
C ALA A 108 -11.63 -9.32 7.84
N ARG A 109 -12.09 -9.98 6.77
CA ARG A 109 -11.27 -10.90 5.97
C ARG A 109 -10.10 -10.18 5.30
N PHE A 110 -10.34 -8.99 4.77
CA PHE A 110 -9.30 -8.17 4.15
C PHE A 110 -8.16 -7.86 5.13
N GLU A 111 -8.49 -7.37 6.33
CA GLU A 111 -7.47 -7.10 7.35
C GLU A 111 -6.72 -8.39 7.77
N GLN A 112 -7.42 -9.52 7.81
CA GLN A 112 -6.79 -10.82 8.04
C GLN A 112 -5.86 -11.21 6.89
N ALA A 113 -6.33 -11.11 5.64
CA ALA A 113 -5.55 -11.47 4.45
C ALA A 113 -4.33 -10.55 4.26
N VAL A 114 -4.44 -9.25 4.60
CA VAL A 114 -3.30 -8.30 4.62
C VAL A 114 -2.22 -8.77 5.58
N ARG A 115 -2.60 -9.24 6.77
CA ARG A 115 -1.64 -9.76 7.76
C ARG A 115 -1.02 -11.10 7.30
N GLU A 116 -1.86 -12.04 6.88
CA GLU A 116 -1.43 -13.40 6.49
C GLU A 116 -0.54 -13.39 5.24
N SER A 117 -0.80 -12.47 4.31
CA SER A 117 0.03 -12.30 3.10
C SER A 117 1.26 -11.41 3.32
N HIS A 118 1.44 -10.86 4.51
CA HIS A 118 2.51 -9.91 4.82
C HIS A 118 2.53 -8.69 3.88
N LEU A 119 1.37 -8.23 3.42
CA LEU A 119 1.24 -7.26 2.33
C LEU A 119 2.08 -5.98 2.55
N LEU A 120 2.04 -5.39 3.74
CA LEU A 120 2.80 -4.16 4.03
C LEU A 120 4.31 -4.42 3.99
N ALA A 121 4.76 -5.58 4.46
CA ALA A 121 6.17 -5.98 4.37
C ALA A 121 6.58 -6.25 2.92
N VAL A 122 5.72 -6.89 2.11
CA VAL A 122 5.95 -7.09 0.66
C VAL A 122 6.11 -5.75 -0.06
N MET A 123 5.23 -4.80 0.22
CA MET A 123 5.32 -3.45 -0.34
C MET A 123 6.63 -2.77 0.05
N ARG A 124 7.02 -2.85 1.32
CA ARG A 124 8.27 -2.26 1.82
C ARG A 124 9.51 -2.93 1.22
N LEU A 125 9.52 -4.25 1.12
CA LEU A 125 10.58 -5.00 0.43
C LEU A 125 10.65 -4.65 -1.06
N GLY A 126 9.52 -4.40 -1.70
CA GLY A 126 9.46 -3.96 -3.09
C GLY A 126 10.24 -2.67 -3.33
N MET A 127 10.25 -1.74 -2.38
CA MET A 127 11.08 -0.52 -2.44
C MET A 127 12.58 -0.82 -2.45
N GLU A 128 13.01 -1.91 -1.79
CA GLU A 128 14.42 -2.31 -1.75
C GLU A 128 14.80 -3.20 -2.96
N ALA A 129 13.91 -4.11 -3.34
CA ALA A 129 14.16 -5.10 -4.39
C ALA A 129 13.96 -4.56 -5.82
N THR A 130 13.25 -3.45 -5.99
CA THR A 130 12.91 -2.88 -7.29
C THR A 130 13.20 -1.38 -7.35
N PRO A 131 13.24 -0.77 -8.55
CA PRO A 131 13.38 0.68 -8.67
C PRO A 131 12.09 1.45 -8.32
N PHE A 132 10.97 0.77 -8.06
CA PHE A 132 9.67 1.34 -7.78
C PHE A 132 9.41 1.46 -6.28
N ASP A 133 8.46 2.31 -5.92
CA ASP A 133 8.01 2.50 -4.53
C ASP A 133 6.52 2.12 -4.39
N PRO A 134 6.20 0.81 -4.32
CA PRO A 134 4.82 0.37 -4.18
C PRO A 134 4.22 0.71 -2.82
N ALA A 135 5.03 0.80 -1.76
CA ALA A 135 4.54 1.13 -0.42
C ALA A 135 4.01 2.56 -0.37
N SER A 136 4.85 3.54 -0.73
CA SER A 136 4.45 4.95 -0.67
C SER A 136 3.33 5.27 -1.66
N HIS A 137 3.30 4.62 -2.84
CA HIS A 137 2.19 4.77 -3.77
C HIS A 137 0.88 4.30 -3.15
N THR A 138 0.82 3.04 -2.72
CA THR A 138 -0.41 2.44 -2.21
C THR A 138 -0.92 3.12 -0.93
N ILE A 139 -0.01 3.45 0.00
CA ILE A 139 -0.39 4.17 1.23
C ILE A 139 -0.87 5.59 0.91
N GLY A 140 -0.19 6.31 0.02
CA GLY A 140 -0.61 7.64 -0.42
C GLY A 140 -2.01 7.61 -1.07
N VAL A 141 -2.28 6.66 -1.95
CA VAL A 141 -3.60 6.46 -2.58
C VAL A 141 -4.66 6.15 -1.53
N HIS A 142 -4.38 5.21 -0.61
CA HIS A 142 -5.28 4.86 0.48
C HIS A 142 -5.64 6.10 1.32
N ASN A 143 -4.64 6.89 1.72
CA ASN A 143 -4.85 8.03 2.59
C ASN A 143 -5.67 9.14 1.92
N ILE A 144 -5.41 9.46 0.65
CA ILE A 144 -6.23 10.44 -0.10
C ILE A 144 -7.66 9.92 -0.27
N ALA A 145 -7.81 8.67 -0.71
CA ALA A 145 -9.12 8.09 -0.97
C ALA A 145 -9.97 8.07 0.31
N LEU A 146 -9.42 7.57 1.43
CA LEU A 146 -10.15 7.48 2.69
C LEU A 146 -10.44 8.87 3.29
N HIS A 147 -9.47 9.80 3.27
CA HIS A 147 -9.69 11.17 3.75
C HIS A 147 -10.82 11.85 2.97
N THR A 148 -10.74 11.82 1.64
CA THR A 148 -11.78 12.41 0.78
C THR A 148 -13.13 11.73 1.00
N ALA A 149 -13.15 10.39 1.18
CA ALA A 149 -14.36 9.62 1.48
C ALA A 149 -15.00 10.04 2.82
N ILE A 150 -14.20 10.25 3.87
CA ILE A 150 -14.69 10.73 5.18
C ILE A 150 -15.38 12.09 5.03
N LEU A 151 -14.76 13.02 4.31
CA LEU A 151 -15.34 14.34 4.07
C LEU A 151 -16.60 14.26 3.19
N ALA A 152 -16.59 13.45 2.14
CA ALA A 152 -17.73 13.22 1.27
C ALA A 152 -18.91 12.63 2.06
N LYS A 153 -18.67 11.63 2.93
CA LYS A 153 -19.72 11.07 3.79
C LYS A 153 -20.31 12.11 4.74
N LYS A 154 -19.47 12.96 5.34
CA LYS A 154 -19.93 14.10 6.17
C LYS A 154 -20.77 15.10 5.37
N ALA A 155 -20.48 15.28 4.07
CA ALA A 155 -21.25 16.15 3.16
C ALA A 155 -22.52 15.47 2.59
N GLY A 156 -22.86 14.26 3.05
CA GLY A 156 -24.07 13.53 2.71
C GLY A 156 -23.97 12.63 1.46
N PHE A 157 -22.79 12.38 0.93
CA PHE A 157 -22.63 11.37 -0.10
C PHE A 157 -22.77 9.95 0.48
N PRO A 158 -23.39 9.01 -0.26
CA PRO A 158 -23.59 7.62 0.19
C PRO A 158 -22.31 6.79 0.03
N VAL A 159 -21.29 7.08 0.84
CA VAL A 159 -19.97 6.43 0.76
C VAL A 159 -19.84 5.38 1.84
N ASP A 160 -19.35 4.20 1.47
CA ASP A 160 -18.95 3.12 2.37
C ASP A 160 -17.45 3.23 2.66
N LEU A 161 -17.08 3.72 3.84
CA LEU A 161 -15.68 3.99 4.21
C LEU A 161 -14.81 2.73 4.29
N PRO A 162 -15.26 1.61 4.88
CA PRO A 162 -14.54 0.35 4.84
C PRO A 162 -14.24 -0.13 3.42
N LEU A 163 -15.21 0.01 2.51
CA LEU A 163 -15.02 -0.38 1.12
C LEU A 163 -13.94 0.47 0.44
N VAL A 164 -13.98 1.80 0.61
CA VAL A 164 -12.94 2.69 0.07
C VAL A 164 -11.57 2.36 0.65
N SER A 165 -11.49 2.17 1.97
CA SER A 165 -10.23 1.87 2.65
C SER A 165 -9.60 0.58 2.14
N ALA A 166 -10.36 -0.52 2.13
CA ALA A 166 -9.86 -1.81 1.68
C ALA A 166 -9.52 -1.80 0.18
N ALA A 167 -10.40 -1.22 -0.64
CA ALA A 167 -10.17 -1.14 -2.08
C ALA A 167 -8.92 -0.33 -2.42
N ALA A 168 -8.72 0.81 -1.77
CA ALA A 168 -7.57 1.65 -2.02
C ALA A 168 -6.25 1.03 -1.54
N LEU A 169 -6.27 0.31 -0.40
CA LEU A 169 -5.07 -0.40 0.05
C LEU A 169 -4.72 -1.61 -0.83
N GLY A 170 -5.72 -2.25 -1.42
CA GLY A 170 -5.54 -3.46 -2.23
C GLY A 170 -5.53 -3.24 -3.75
N HIS A 171 -5.68 -1.99 -4.25
CA HIS A 171 -5.90 -1.74 -5.69
C HIS A 171 -4.77 -2.27 -6.58
N ASP A 172 -3.55 -2.18 -6.13
CA ASP A 172 -2.35 -2.56 -6.86
C ASP A 172 -1.76 -3.93 -6.44
N ILE A 173 -2.43 -4.69 -5.58
CA ILE A 173 -1.92 -5.97 -5.07
C ILE A 173 -1.60 -6.96 -6.20
N GLY A 174 -2.31 -6.89 -7.31
CA GLY A 174 -2.08 -7.73 -8.48
C GLY A 174 -0.72 -7.50 -9.16
N LYS A 175 -0.04 -6.39 -8.88
CA LYS A 175 1.34 -6.17 -9.38
C LYS A 175 2.31 -7.22 -8.84
N PHE A 176 2.08 -7.72 -7.62
CA PHE A 176 2.87 -8.77 -7.01
C PHE A 176 2.62 -10.16 -7.62
N GLY A 177 1.50 -10.33 -8.35
CA GLY A 177 1.19 -11.54 -9.11
C GLY A 177 1.87 -11.62 -10.49
N CYS A 178 2.28 -10.48 -11.04
CA CYS A 178 2.93 -10.43 -12.37
C CYS A 178 4.36 -10.95 -12.28
N ARG A 179 4.67 -12.00 -13.06
CA ARG A 179 5.97 -12.67 -13.06
C ARG A 179 6.43 -13.01 -14.49
N GLY A 180 7.74 -13.14 -14.67
CA GLY A 180 8.29 -13.53 -15.97
C GLY A 180 7.84 -12.60 -17.10
N GLU A 181 7.19 -13.16 -18.11
CA GLU A 181 6.68 -12.40 -19.27
C GLU A 181 5.58 -11.40 -18.91
N ASP A 182 4.80 -11.65 -17.83
CA ASP A 182 3.73 -10.78 -17.38
C ASP A 182 4.25 -9.41 -16.94
N LEU A 183 5.51 -9.32 -16.50
CA LEU A 183 6.12 -8.04 -16.11
C LEU A 183 6.09 -7.00 -17.23
N SER A 184 6.21 -7.43 -18.48
CA SER A 184 6.12 -6.55 -19.66
C SER A 184 4.71 -6.00 -19.87
N ARG A 185 3.69 -6.62 -19.27
CA ARG A 185 2.28 -6.31 -19.39
C ARG A 185 1.63 -5.91 -18.05
N ILE A 186 2.43 -5.63 -17.04
CA ILE A 186 1.98 -5.34 -15.67
C ILE A 186 0.91 -4.25 -15.62
N ALA A 187 1.00 -3.23 -16.49
CA ALA A 187 0.04 -2.14 -16.59
C ALA A 187 -1.40 -2.60 -16.92
N TYR A 188 -1.56 -3.81 -17.46
CA TYR A 188 -2.86 -4.38 -17.83
C TYR A 188 -3.21 -5.60 -16.98
N LEU A 189 -2.22 -6.45 -16.70
CA LEU A 189 -2.46 -7.73 -16.03
C LEU A 189 -2.68 -7.59 -14.52
N HIS A 190 -2.18 -6.51 -13.89
CA HIS A 190 -2.36 -6.35 -12.45
C HIS A 190 -3.84 -6.25 -12.05
N TYR A 191 -4.73 -5.72 -12.89
CA TYR A 191 -6.19 -5.70 -12.62
C TYR A 191 -6.76 -7.12 -12.50
N TYR A 192 -6.35 -8.01 -13.40
CA TYR A 192 -6.75 -9.42 -13.36
C TYR A 192 -6.24 -10.12 -12.10
N TYR A 193 -4.96 -9.96 -11.76
CA TYR A 193 -4.39 -10.55 -10.56
C TYR A 193 -4.96 -9.92 -9.28
N THR A 194 -5.29 -8.63 -9.27
CA THR A 194 -6.02 -7.98 -8.17
C THR A 194 -7.37 -8.67 -7.95
N TRP A 195 -8.18 -8.81 -9.01
CA TRP A 195 -9.45 -9.52 -8.92
C TRP A 195 -9.29 -10.95 -8.42
N GLN A 196 -8.32 -11.69 -8.96
CA GLN A 196 -8.03 -13.07 -8.57
C GLN A 196 -7.71 -13.19 -7.07
N TRP A 197 -6.91 -12.27 -6.54
CA TRP A 197 -6.56 -12.27 -5.11
C TRP A 197 -7.77 -12.04 -4.22
N PHE A 198 -8.58 -11.04 -4.54
CA PHE A 198 -9.79 -10.74 -3.77
C PHE A 198 -10.84 -11.87 -3.86
N SER A 199 -11.09 -12.41 -5.05
CA SER A 199 -12.04 -13.51 -5.24
C SER A 199 -11.62 -14.78 -4.50
N ARG A 200 -10.32 -15.08 -4.47
CA ARG A 200 -9.80 -16.25 -3.72
C ARG A 200 -10.03 -16.13 -2.21
N ASN A 201 -10.11 -14.91 -1.71
CA ASN A 201 -10.32 -14.63 -0.29
C ASN A 201 -11.78 -14.26 0.05
N ASP A 202 -12.74 -14.58 -0.82
CA ASP A 202 -14.17 -14.28 -0.63
C ASP A 202 -14.45 -12.78 -0.37
N MET A 203 -13.84 -11.90 -1.14
CA MET A 203 -13.93 -10.44 -0.98
C MET A 203 -14.31 -9.75 -2.31
N GLU A 204 -15.31 -10.28 -3.01
CA GLU A 204 -15.66 -9.89 -4.37
C GLU A 204 -16.10 -8.43 -4.48
N GLU A 205 -16.80 -7.90 -3.48
CA GLU A 205 -17.29 -6.51 -3.54
C GLU A 205 -16.13 -5.51 -3.40
N ILE A 206 -15.19 -5.78 -2.50
CA ILE A 206 -13.96 -5.00 -2.37
C ILE A 206 -13.11 -5.19 -3.64
N GLY A 207 -12.99 -6.44 -4.11
CA GLY A 207 -12.25 -6.80 -5.32
C GLY A 207 -12.77 -6.11 -6.56
N TYR A 208 -14.09 -5.94 -6.69
CA TYR A 208 -14.69 -5.21 -7.79
C TYR A 208 -14.21 -3.75 -7.85
N ILE A 209 -14.22 -3.03 -6.73
CA ILE A 209 -13.73 -1.65 -6.68
C ILE A 209 -12.22 -1.61 -6.91
N SER A 210 -11.46 -2.52 -6.25
CA SER A 210 -10.01 -2.57 -6.39
C SER A 210 -9.54 -2.87 -7.80
N ALA A 211 -10.15 -3.83 -8.49
CA ALA A 211 -9.75 -4.23 -9.84
C ALA A 211 -10.20 -3.23 -10.92
N ASN A 212 -11.26 -2.44 -10.66
CA ASN A 212 -11.79 -1.46 -11.60
C ASN A 212 -11.36 -0.03 -11.23
N HIS A 213 -10.05 0.17 -10.98
CA HIS A 213 -9.49 1.49 -10.67
C HIS A 213 -8.80 2.16 -11.86
N SER A 214 -8.91 1.58 -13.04
CA SER A 214 -8.31 2.14 -14.24
C SER A 214 -8.97 3.47 -14.64
N THR A 215 -8.19 4.42 -15.11
CA THR A 215 -8.72 5.63 -15.76
C THR A 215 -9.60 5.32 -16.98
N TRP A 216 -9.45 4.11 -17.56
CA TRP A 216 -10.32 3.62 -18.63
C TRP A 216 -11.74 3.34 -18.13
N ASP A 217 -11.91 2.97 -16.85
CA ASP A 217 -13.23 2.70 -16.27
C ASP A 217 -14.07 3.96 -16.11
N LEU A 218 -13.45 5.15 -16.12
CA LEU A 218 -14.17 6.43 -16.17
C LEU A 218 -15.05 6.63 -17.40
N GLU A 219 -14.91 5.78 -18.41
CA GLU A 219 -15.81 5.78 -19.57
C GLU A 219 -17.20 5.19 -19.23
N PHE A 220 -17.33 4.42 -18.15
CA PHE A 220 -18.60 3.89 -17.67
C PHE A 220 -19.41 4.97 -16.94
N GLU A 221 -20.69 5.09 -17.30
CA GLU A 221 -21.56 6.14 -16.73
C GLU A 221 -22.01 5.87 -15.29
N ASN A 222 -21.97 4.62 -14.85
CA ASN A 222 -22.55 4.16 -13.58
C ASN A 222 -21.51 3.63 -12.61
N LEU A 223 -20.37 4.31 -12.48
CA LEU A 223 -19.37 3.92 -11.47
C LEU A 223 -19.86 4.27 -10.06
N PRO A 224 -19.69 3.36 -9.08
CA PRO A 224 -19.89 3.69 -7.68
C PRO A 224 -18.96 4.84 -7.25
N ILE A 225 -19.43 5.64 -6.28
CA ILE A 225 -18.62 6.75 -5.77
C ILE A 225 -17.28 6.28 -5.19
N GLU A 226 -17.23 5.07 -4.63
CA GLU A 226 -16.01 4.46 -4.11
C GLU A 226 -14.98 4.24 -5.23
N SER A 227 -15.41 3.81 -6.43
CA SER A 227 -14.52 3.71 -7.60
C SER A 227 -14.00 5.09 -8.03
N LEU A 228 -14.85 6.10 -8.06
CA LEU A 228 -14.45 7.47 -8.42
C LEU A 228 -13.43 8.01 -7.43
N LEU A 229 -13.65 7.81 -6.13
CA LEU A 229 -12.71 8.21 -5.07
C LEU A 229 -11.36 7.51 -5.22
N LEU A 230 -11.35 6.22 -5.51
CA LEU A 230 -10.12 5.46 -5.73
C LEU A 230 -9.38 5.93 -6.98
N ILE A 231 -10.06 6.02 -8.13
CA ILE A 231 -9.45 6.48 -9.40
C ILE A 231 -8.90 7.90 -9.25
N TYR A 232 -9.66 8.79 -8.59
CA TYR A 232 -9.22 10.15 -8.31
C TYR A 232 -7.97 10.20 -7.44
N ALA A 233 -7.91 9.37 -6.39
CA ALA A 233 -6.76 9.29 -5.50
C ALA A 233 -5.53 8.69 -6.23
N ASP A 234 -5.71 7.57 -6.93
CA ASP A 234 -4.64 6.93 -7.70
C ASP A 234 -4.07 7.88 -8.75
N PHE A 235 -4.92 8.63 -9.45
CA PHE A 235 -4.47 9.59 -10.45
C PHE A 235 -3.54 10.67 -9.87
N ARG A 236 -3.72 11.05 -8.60
CA ARG A 236 -2.98 12.12 -7.93
C ARG A 236 -1.67 11.69 -7.26
N VAL A 237 -1.49 10.41 -6.97
CA VAL A 237 -0.25 9.91 -6.36
C VAL A 237 0.70 9.45 -7.45
N ARG A 238 1.78 10.20 -7.66
CA ARG A 238 2.74 9.92 -8.74
C ARG A 238 4.17 9.94 -8.23
N GLY A 239 4.96 8.98 -8.69
CA GLY A 239 6.37 8.91 -8.41
C GLY A 239 7.20 9.73 -9.42
N THR A 240 8.28 10.30 -8.96
CA THR A 240 9.34 10.86 -9.81
C THR A 240 10.63 10.10 -9.54
N ARG A 241 11.42 9.86 -10.58
CA ARG A 241 12.69 9.15 -10.48
C ARG A 241 13.72 9.80 -11.42
N ALA A 242 14.82 10.27 -10.85
CA ALA A 242 15.99 10.60 -11.64
C ALA A 242 16.74 9.33 -12.09
N PRO A 243 17.51 9.36 -13.20
CA PRO A 243 18.29 8.23 -13.63
C PRO A 243 19.23 7.73 -12.52
N GLY A 244 19.13 6.43 -12.17
CA GLY A 244 19.92 5.81 -11.11
C GLY A 244 19.41 6.01 -9.68
N GLU A 245 18.33 6.76 -9.47
CA GLU A 245 17.70 6.96 -8.17
C GLU A 245 16.46 6.07 -8.00
N LYS A 246 16.07 5.82 -6.73
CA LYS A 246 14.79 5.22 -6.39
C LYS A 246 13.65 6.20 -6.64
N GLU A 247 12.50 5.68 -6.97
CA GLU A 247 11.29 6.48 -7.14
C GLU A 247 10.89 7.18 -5.83
N ARG A 248 10.42 8.42 -5.94
CA ARG A 248 9.86 9.18 -4.80
C ARG A 248 8.43 9.56 -5.11
N MET A 249 7.50 9.11 -4.27
CA MET A 249 6.08 9.43 -4.41
C MET A 249 5.77 10.83 -3.92
N ARG A 250 4.82 11.46 -4.59
CA ARG A 250 4.22 12.74 -4.18
C ARG A 250 2.72 12.72 -4.49
N ILE A 251 1.99 13.41 -3.62
CA ILE A 251 0.57 13.71 -3.82
C ILE A 251 0.52 15.05 -4.55
N TYR A 252 -0.07 15.03 -5.73
CA TYR A 252 -0.19 16.21 -6.60
C TYR A 252 -1.62 16.75 -6.57
N SER A 253 -1.79 18.03 -6.92
CA SER A 253 -3.09 18.52 -7.39
C SER A 253 -3.51 17.74 -8.64
N LEU A 254 -4.80 17.71 -8.96
CA LEU A 254 -5.27 17.03 -10.17
C LEU A 254 -4.57 17.58 -11.44
N LYS A 255 -4.38 18.91 -11.50
CA LYS A 255 -3.70 19.58 -12.61
C LYS A 255 -2.24 19.13 -12.73
N ASP A 256 -1.49 19.20 -11.62
CA ASP A 256 -0.07 18.87 -11.64
C ASP A 256 0.15 17.37 -11.94
N ALA A 257 -0.74 16.48 -11.45
CA ALA A 257 -0.72 15.06 -11.77
C ALA A 257 -0.93 14.82 -13.27
N TYR A 258 -1.88 15.53 -13.88
CA TYR A 258 -2.13 15.47 -15.31
C TYR A 258 -0.90 15.90 -16.11
N GLU A 259 -0.31 17.06 -15.78
CA GLU A 259 0.91 17.56 -16.44
C GLU A 259 2.08 16.57 -16.28
N MET A 260 2.22 15.97 -15.09
CA MET A 260 3.25 14.96 -14.82
C MET A 260 3.09 13.71 -15.69
N ILE A 261 1.85 13.21 -15.87
CA ILE A 261 1.57 12.05 -16.73
C ILE A 261 1.98 12.37 -18.16
N PHE A 262 1.61 13.54 -18.68
CA PHE A 262 1.97 13.95 -20.04
C PHE A 262 3.48 14.03 -20.25
N CYS A 263 4.24 14.51 -19.26
CA CYS A 263 5.70 14.57 -19.35
C CYS A 263 6.38 13.18 -19.36
N LYS A 264 5.70 12.16 -18.82
CA LYS A 264 6.27 10.80 -18.71
C LYS A 264 5.94 9.88 -19.89
N LEU A 265 4.88 10.16 -20.62
CA LEU A 265 4.42 9.30 -21.72
C LEU A 265 5.25 9.58 -22.98
N ALA A 266 6.26 8.73 -23.22
CA ALA A 266 7.14 8.83 -24.39
C ALA A 266 6.41 8.59 -25.72
N ASP A 267 5.32 7.80 -25.71
CA ASP A 267 4.59 7.37 -26.91
C ASP A 267 3.16 7.93 -26.92
N MET A 268 3.04 9.26 -26.96
CA MET A 268 1.73 9.92 -27.03
C MET A 268 1.18 9.88 -28.45
N THR A 269 0.18 9.03 -28.67
CA THR A 269 -0.67 9.11 -29.88
C THR A 269 -1.78 10.14 -29.68
N PRO A 270 -2.40 10.66 -30.77
CA PRO A 270 -3.58 11.52 -30.67
C PRO A 270 -4.72 10.92 -29.85
N GLU A 271 -4.95 9.60 -29.97
CA GLU A 271 -5.98 8.87 -29.25
C GLU A 271 -5.68 8.83 -27.74
N LYS A 272 -4.42 8.54 -27.37
CA LYS A 272 -4.00 8.57 -25.95
C LYS A 272 -4.14 9.99 -25.38
N THR A 273 -3.74 11.00 -26.14
CA THR A 273 -3.85 12.41 -25.73
C THR A 273 -5.32 12.77 -25.44
N LEU A 274 -6.22 12.48 -26.39
CA LEU A 274 -7.64 12.75 -26.22
C LEU A 274 -8.23 12.01 -25.01
N ARG A 275 -7.82 10.74 -24.83
CA ARG A 275 -8.29 9.94 -23.69
C ARG A 275 -7.87 10.54 -22.35
N TYR A 276 -6.61 10.91 -22.18
CA TYR A 276 -6.16 11.55 -20.94
C TYR A 276 -6.78 12.94 -20.72
N GLN A 277 -7.07 13.67 -21.78
CA GLN A 277 -7.85 14.92 -21.68
C GLN A 277 -9.27 14.64 -21.16
N ASN A 278 -9.95 13.62 -21.68
CA ASN A 278 -11.27 13.23 -21.21
C ASN A 278 -11.24 12.77 -19.74
N VAL A 279 -10.23 11.99 -19.36
CA VAL A 279 -10.00 11.57 -17.95
C VAL A 279 -9.85 12.80 -17.05
N TYR A 280 -9.00 13.74 -17.45
CA TYR A 280 -8.77 14.96 -16.68
C TYR A 280 -10.05 15.78 -16.51
N HIS A 281 -10.85 15.94 -17.58
CA HIS A 281 -12.14 16.65 -17.52
C HIS A 281 -13.11 15.94 -16.57
N LYS A 282 -13.28 14.63 -16.67
CA LYS A 282 -14.18 13.85 -15.79
C LYS A 282 -13.76 13.93 -14.33
N LEU A 283 -12.44 13.81 -14.04
CA LEU A 283 -11.93 13.96 -12.67
C LEU A 283 -12.07 15.40 -12.17
N THR A 284 -11.95 16.41 -13.04
CA THR A 284 -12.19 17.82 -12.71
C THR A 284 -13.67 18.04 -12.36
N ASP A 285 -14.60 17.46 -13.13
CA ASP A 285 -16.03 17.52 -12.83
C ASP A 285 -16.36 16.85 -11.50
N PHE A 286 -15.73 15.70 -11.21
CA PHE A 286 -15.86 15.03 -9.91
C PHE A 286 -15.32 15.89 -8.76
N GLU A 287 -14.13 16.48 -8.92
CA GLU A 287 -13.55 17.39 -7.93
C GLU A 287 -14.48 18.62 -7.70
N ASN A 288 -15.01 19.22 -8.77
CA ASN A 288 -15.95 20.32 -8.69
C ASN A 288 -17.24 19.94 -7.96
N LEU A 289 -17.77 18.73 -8.19
CA LEU A 289 -18.89 18.19 -7.45
C LEU A 289 -18.59 18.09 -5.96
N LEU A 290 -17.45 17.54 -5.58
CA LEU A 290 -17.01 17.46 -4.18
C LEU A 290 -16.91 18.86 -3.56
N ARG A 291 -16.23 19.80 -4.21
CA ARG A 291 -16.07 21.18 -3.76
C ARG A 291 -17.39 21.92 -3.62
N SER A 292 -18.35 21.70 -4.53
CA SER A 292 -19.70 22.30 -4.48
C SER A 292 -20.48 21.86 -3.24
N ARG A 293 -20.12 20.74 -2.64
CA ARG A 293 -20.69 20.20 -1.40
C ARG A 293 -19.82 20.49 -0.17
N GLY A 294 -18.82 21.38 -0.29
CA GLY A 294 -17.94 21.77 0.81
C GLY A 294 -16.85 20.74 1.12
N VAL A 295 -16.60 19.77 0.26
CA VAL A 295 -15.52 18.80 0.41
C VAL A 295 -14.25 19.37 -0.21
N SER A 296 -13.21 19.56 0.60
CA SER A 296 -11.86 19.87 0.13
C SER A 296 -11.08 18.55 -0.05
N PRO A 297 -10.67 18.20 -1.27
CA PRO A 297 -9.89 17.00 -1.49
C PRO A 297 -8.39 17.21 -1.19
N GLU A 298 -8.01 18.36 -0.73
CA GLU A 298 -6.63 18.64 -0.35
C GLU A 298 -6.32 18.03 1.01
N LEU A 299 -5.22 17.27 1.06
CA LEU A 299 -4.68 16.78 2.31
C LEU A 299 -3.82 17.89 2.93
N THR A 300 -4.22 18.37 4.10
CA THR A 300 -3.36 19.19 4.94
C THR A 300 -2.66 18.27 5.95
N GLU A 301 -1.38 18.50 6.23
CA GLU A 301 -0.63 17.71 7.21
C GLU A 301 -1.32 17.66 8.59
N GLN A 302 -2.07 18.69 8.95
CA GLN A 302 -2.81 18.77 10.21
C GLN A 302 -4.04 17.85 10.28
N GLU A 303 -4.65 17.51 9.13
CA GLU A 303 -5.83 16.64 9.06
C GLU A 303 -5.47 15.15 9.03
N LEU A 304 -4.20 14.85 8.80
CA LEU A 304 -3.66 13.49 8.71
C LEU A 304 -3.07 12.97 10.03
N LEU A 305 -3.17 13.72 11.13
CA LEU A 305 -2.70 13.24 12.43
C LEU A 305 -3.57 12.07 12.90
N PRO A 306 -3.07 10.83 12.91
CA PRO A 306 -3.83 9.69 13.35
C PRO A 306 -4.07 9.78 14.85
N HIS A 307 -5.27 9.47 15.29
CA HIS A 307 -5.46 9.04 16.66
C HIS A 307 -4.64 7.77 16.87
N GLU A 308 -3.80 7.74 17.90
CA GLU A 308 -2.90 6.63 18.21
C GLU A 308 -3.69 5.31 18.37
N THR A 309 -3.77 4.51 17.32
CA THR A 309 -4.22 3.13 17.40
C THR A 309 -3.02 2.23 17.14
N LYS A 310 -2.31 1.89 18.21
CA LYS A 310 -1.26 0.86 18.15
C LYS A 310 -1.93 -0.51 18.12
N ASP A 311 -1.51 -1.38 17.21
CA ASP A 311 -1.86 -2.78 17.30
C ASP A 311 -1.13 -3.39 18.52
N PRO A 312 -1.87 -3.76 19.60
CA PRO A 312 -1.25 -4.26 20.83
C PRO A 312 -0.61 -5.65 20.65
N SER A 313 -0.86 -6.33 19.52
CA SER A 313 -0.27 -7.64 19.20
C SER A 313 1.17 -7.52 18.71
N LEU A 314 1.59 -6.35 18.23
CA LEU A 314 2.91 -6.15 17.66
C LEU A 314 3.88 -5.58 18.69
N MET A 315 5.11 -6.14 18.67
CA MET A 315 6.20 -5.68 19.54
C MET A 315 6.54 -4.24 19.17
N ASN A 316 6.55 -3.36 20.17
CA ASN A 316 7.05 -2.01 19.99
C ASN A 316 8.50 -2.04 19.48
N ALA A 317 8.84 -1.23 18.47
CA ALA A 317 10.20 -1.20 17.92
C ALA A 317 11.27 -0.97 19.00
N GLN A 318 11.02 -0.13 20.01
CA GLN A 318 11.93 0.03 21.15
C GLN A 318 12.02 -1.21 22.04
N GLU A 319 10.97 -1.98 22.20
CA GLU A 319 11.00 -3.24 22.93
C GLU A 319 11.77 -4.31 22.14
N ALA A 320 11.59 -4.35 20.80
CA ALA A 320 12.37 -5.20 19.93
C ALA A 320 13.87 -4.83 19.95
N ILE A 321 14.20 -3.54 19.89
CA ILE A 321 15.55 -3.03 20.00
C ILE A 321 16.16 -3.38 21.38
N ARG A 322 15.40 -3.19 22.46
CA ARG A 322 15.84 -3.56 23.82
C ARG A 322 16.10 -5.06 23.95
N ALA A 323 15.14 -5.88 23.46
CA ALA A 323 15.27 -7.33 23.48
C ALA A 323 16.50 -7.79 22.67
N LEU A 324 16.78 -7.17 21.52
CA LEU A 324 18.00 -7.45 20.75
C LEU A 324 19.28 -7.02 21.44
N ARG A 325 19.29 -5.86 22.12
CA ARG A 325 20.46 -5.40 22.92
C ARG A 325 20.74 -6.32 24.12
N ASP A 326 19.69 -6.70 24.84
CA ASP A 326 19.82 -7.60 26.02
C ASP A 326 20.31 -9.00 25.65
N LEU A 327 20.26 -9.38 24.37
CA LEU A 327 20.74 -10.65 23.86
C LEU A 327 22.16 -10.57 23.27
N THR A 328 22.69 -9.35 23.09
CA THR A 328 24.05 -9.10 22.56
C THR A 328 25.08 -8.78 23.64
N LEU A 329 24.66 -8.63 24.88
CA LEU A 329 25.49 -8.50 26.09
C LEU A 329 25.66 -9.86 26.79
#